data_2726b6bae0a52d72a6699756ded55f89
#
_entry.id   2726b6bae0a52d72a6699756ded55f89
#
_cell.length_a   1.000
_cell.length_b   1.000
_cell.length_c   1.000
_cell.angle_alpha   90.00
_cell.angle_beta   90.00
_cell.angle_gamma   90.00
#
_symmetry.space_group_name_H-M   'P 1'
#
loop_
_entity.id
_entity.type
_entity.pdbx_description
1 polymer ?
#
loop_
_entity_poly.entity_id
_entity_poly.type
_entity_poly.pdbx_seq_one_letter_code
_entity_poly.pdbx_strand_id
1 'polypeptide(L)'
;MHRATRRNWMMAAALATLGGCAGMLPSPPGPENMTFFVTSVGPGKGANLGGLEGADQHCQALAKSAGAGHRTWRAYLSTQAPALNDPRSVNARDRIGAGPWQNAKGVVVARNVEDLHSSRNNITKETALDEKGQPVNGRTDKPNRHDILTGSRPDGTAFPGAPFADMTCGNWTKGGPEGSAMTGHHDRGGLVESAWATSWNSSHPTRGCHQEGLRSTGGDGLLYCFAQK
;
A
#
# COMPACT_ATOMS: atom_id res chain seq x y z
N MET A 1 -16.81 -95.65 -17.46
CA MET A 1 -16.79 -94.88 -16.24
C MET A 1 -15.50 -94.02 -16.22
N HIS A 2 -15.54 -92.77 -16.68
CA HIS A 2 -14.39 -91.86 -16.63
C HIS A 2 -14.87 -90.59 -15.99
N ARG A 3 -14.35 -90.30 -14.80
CA ARG A 3 -14.57 -89.05 -14.06
C ARG A 3 -13.60 -88.00 -14.61
N ALA A 4 -14.16 -86.92 -15.16
CA ALA A 4 -13.38 -85.72 -15.53
C ALA A 4 -13.23 -84.79 -14.33
N THR A 5 -12.03 -84.51 -13.92
CA THR A 5 -11.69 -83.56 -12.89
C THR A 5 -11.58 -82.13 -13.50
N ARG A 6 -12.44 -81.24 -13.09
CA ARG A 6 -12.38 -79.79 -13.45
C ARG A 6 -11.34 -79.09 -12.57
N ARG A 7 -10.30 -78.51 -13.18
CA ARG A 7 -9.36 -77.63 -12.54
C ARG A 7 -9.93 -76.18 -12.61
N ASN A 8 -10.24 -75.64 -11.44
CA ASN A 8 -10.58 -74.20 -11.29
C ASN A 8 -9.31 -73.37 -11.34
N TRP A 9 -9.23 -72.50 -12.32
CA TRP A 9 -8.23 -71.45 -12.37
C TRP A 9 -8.81 -70.22 -11.71
N MET A 10 -8.31 -69.84 -10.53
CA MET A 10 -8.53 -68.51 -9.93
C MET A 10 -7.63 -67.51 -10.61
N MET A 11 -8.19 -66.60 -11.39
CA MET A 11 -7.49 -65.41 -11.82
C MET A 11 -7.47 -64.38 -10.67
N ALA A 12 -6.29 -64.13 -10.13
CA ALA A 12 -6.07 -63.01 -9.21
C ALA A 12 -5.95 -61.72 -10.02
N ALA A 13 -6.94 -60.86 -9.95
CA ALA A 13 -6.86 -59.50 -10.50
C ALA A 13 -6.05 -58.61 -9.55
N ALA A 14 -4.86 -58.20 -9.96
CA ALA A 14 -4.07 -57.22 -9.26
C ALA A 14 -4.62 -55.81 -9.57
N LEU A 15 -5.28 -55.19 -8.61
CA LEU A 15 -5.61 -53.75 -8.68
C LEU A 15 -4.34 -52.93 -8.45
N ALA A 16 -3.80 -52.37 -9.51
CA ALA A 16 -2.77 -51.34 -9.42
C ALA A 16 -3.43 -50.04 -9.00
N THR A 17 -3.26 -49.61 -7.74
CA THR A 17 -3.64 -48.28 -7.28
C THR A 17 -2.62 -47.26 -7.83
N LEU A 18 -3.01 -46.52 -8.85
CA LEU A 18 -2.32 -45.32 -9.30
C LEU A 18 -2.49 -44.24 -8.21
N GLY A 19 -1.50 -44.15 -7.32
CA GLY A 19 -1.36 -43.03 -6.41
C GLY A 19 -1.05 -41.75 -7.20
N GLY A 20 -2.10 -41.04 -7.58
CA GLY A 20 -1.96 -39.71 -8.17
C GLY A 20 -1.40 -38.76 -7.13
N CYS A 21 -0.15 -38.30 -7.27
CA CYS A 21 0.33 -37.10 -6.63
C CYS A 21 -0.52 -35.92 -7.15
N ALA A 22 -1.59 -35.60 -6.44
CA ALA A 22 -2.29 -34.33 -6.64
C ALA A 22 -1.30 -33.23 -6.26
N GLY A 23 -0.58 -32.69 -7.24
CA GLY A 23 0.20 -31.48 -7.07
C GLY A 23 -0.73 -30.40 -6.54
N MET A 24 -0.58 -29.98 -5.31
CA MET A 24 -1.27 -28.81 -4.76
C MET A 24 -0.93 -27.64 -5.67
N LEU A 25 -1.89 -27.13 -6.41
CA LEU A 25 -1.74 -25.84 -7.08
C LEU A 25 -1.43 -24.81 -6.00
N PRO A 26 -0.47 -23.93 -6.24
CA PRO A 26 -0.19 -22.87 -5.27
C PRO A 26 -1.47 -22.09 -5.02
N SER A 27 -1.80 -21.86 -3.75
CA SER A 27 -2.93 -21.01 -3.38
C SER A 27 -2.80 -19.65 -4.07
N PRO A 28 -3.90 -19.07 -4.55
CA PRO A 28 -3.84 -17.73 -5.13
C PRO A 28 -3.26 -16.76 -4.11
N PRO A 29 -2.54 -15.71 -4.58
CA PRO A 29 -1.98 -14.70 -3.68
C PRO A 29 -3.07 -14.13 -2.78
N GLY A 30 -2.79 -14.02 -1.49
CA GLY A 30 -3.68 -13.46 -0.49
C GLY A 30 -3.03 -12.28 0.24
N PRO A 31 -3.77 -11.59 1.13
CA PRO A 31 -3.26 -10.47 1.90
C PRO A 31 -1.95 -10.77 2.65
N GLU A 32 -1.74 -11.99 3.11
CA GLU A 32 -0.52 -12.42 3.81
C GLU A 32 0.75 -12.32 2.93
N ASN A 33 0.59 -12.33 1.62
CA ASN A 33 1.70 -12.22 0.66
C ASN A 33 1.93 -10.82 0.14
N MET A 34 1.05 -9.86 0.47
CA MET A 34 1.20 -8.48 0.03
C MET A 34 2.46 -7.83 0.59
N THR A 35 2.96 -6.85 -0.15
CA THR A 35 4.06 -5.97 0.27
C THR A 35 3.74 -4.49 0.05
N PHE A 36 2.52 -4.19 -0.37
CA PHE A 36 1.97 -2.86 -0.56
C PHE A 36 0.46 -2.87 -0.29
N PHE A 37 -0.04 -1.83 0.37
CA PHE A 37 -1.47 -1.51 0.47
C PHE A 37 -1.69 -0.02 0.75
N VAL A 38 -2.92 0.44 0.50
CA VAL A 38 -3.45 1.70 1.03
C VAL A 38 -4.23 1.38 2.30
N THR A 39 -4.08 2.14 3.36
CA THR A 39 -4.84 1.87 4.60
C THR A 39 -6.33 1.98 4.38
N SER A 40 -7.14 1.01 4.86
CA SER A 40 -8.61 1.07 4.78
C SER A 40 -9.22 2.17 5.65
N VAL A 41 -8.46 2.64 6.65
CA VAL A 41 -8.84 3.66 7.61
C VAL A 41 -7.62 4.47 8.03
N GLY A 42 -7.79 5.77 8.22
CA GLY A 42 -6.80 6.62 8.86
C GLY A 42 -6.87 6.52 10.39
N PRO A 43 -5.88 7.04 11.14
CA PRO A 43 -5.90 7.06 12.61
C PRO A 43 -7.02 7.91 13.23
N GLY A 44 -7.75 8.70 12.44
CA GLY A 44 -8.89 9.51 12.89
C GLY A 44 -8.54 10.81 13.62
N LYS A 45 -7.27 11.23 13.55
CA LYS A 45 -6.76 12.45 14.19
C LYS A 45 -6.21 13.45 13.17
N GLY A 46 -6.78 13.45 11.95
CA GLY A 46 -6.24 14.22 10.83
C GLY A 46 -4.84 13.74 10.46
N ALA A 47 -3.94 14.68 10.23
CA ALA A 47 -2.53 14.39 9.93
C ALA A 47 -1.65 14.24 11.19
N ASN A 48 -2.23 14.27 12.41
CA ASN A 48 -1.51 13.92 13.63
C ASN A 48 -1.42 12.39 13.73
N LEU A 49 -0.38 11.84 13.18
CA LEU A 49 -0.12 10.40 13.13
C LEU A 49 0.75 9.91 14.30
N GLY A 50 1.24 10.84 15.16
CA GLY A 50 2.28 10.53 16.14
C GLY A 50 3.68 10.45 15.51
N GLY A 51 3.93 11.27 14.49
CA GLY A 51 5.17 11.25 13.72
C GLY A 51 5.27 10.05 12.76
N LEU A 52 6.46 9.81 12.24
CA LEU A 52 6.72 8.64 11.38
C LEU A 52 6.52 7.32 12.11
N GLU A 53 6.87 7.27 13.39
CA GLU A 53 6.75 6.06 14.20
C GLU A 53 5.27 5.64 14.36
N GLY A 54 4.38 6.57 14.72
CA GLY A 54 2.96 6.28 14.85
C GLY A 54 2.32 5.88 13.52
N ALA A 55 2.74 6.49 12.41
CA ALA A 55 2.30 6.08 11.07
C ALA A 55 2.76 4.66 10.72
N ASP A 56 4.00 4.31 11.03
CA ASP A 56 4.54 2.96 10.82
C ASP A 56 3.81 1.91 11.67
N GLN A 57 3.53 2.24 12.94
CA GLN A 57 2.74 1.38 13.84
C GLN A 57 1.33 1.15 13.30
N HIS A 58 0.70 2.17 12.70
CA HIS A 58 -0.61 2.04 12.06
C HIS A 58 -0.55 1.10 10.85
N CYS A 59 0.43 1.27 9.96
CA CYS A 59 0.67 0.34 8.85
C CYS A 59 0.91 -1.10 9.34
N GLN A 60 1.75 -1.27 10.38
CA GLN A 60 2.07 -2.58 10.95
C GLN A 60 0.83 -3.26 11.56
N ALA A 61 -0.02 -2.50 12.26
CA ALA A 61 -1.23 -3.02 12.89
C ALA A 61 -2.24 -3.52 11.85
N LEU A 62 -2.48 -2.74 10.78
CA LEU A 62 -3.37 -3.13 9.69
C LEU A 62 -2.82 -4.34 8.92
N ALA A 63 -1.53 -4.36 8.60
CA ALA A 63 -0.89 -5.51 7.97
C ALA A 63 -1.00 -6.78 8.83
N LYS A 64 -0.81 -6.65 10.16
CA LYS A 64 -0.97 -7.77 11.11
C LYS A 64 -2.40 -8.31 11.10
N SER A 65 -3.41 -7.43 11.08
CA SER A 65 -4.81 -7.84 11.03
C SER A 65 -5.18 -8.59 9.75
N ALA A 66 -4.44 -8.35 8.66
CA ALA A 66 -4.60 -9.00 7.36
C ALA A 66 -3.67 -10.22 7.16
N GLY A 67 -2.94 -10.67 8.20
CA GLY A 67 -2.05 -11.84 8.13
C GLY A 67 -0.63 -11.55 7.62
N ALA A 68 -0.32 -10.29 7.22
CA ALA A 68 1.00 -9.87 6.73
C ALA A 68 1.91 -9.27 7.81
N GLY A 69 1.60 -9.47 9.08
CA GLY A 69 2.31 -8.88 10.21
C GLY A 69 3.74 -9.41 10.44
N HIS A 70 4.14 -10.46 9.73
CA HIS A 70 5.51 -11.02 9.78
C HIS A 70 6.56 -10.16 9.05
N ARG A 71 6.12 -9.13 8.30
CA ARG A 71 6.98 -8.16 7.60
C ARG A 71 7.08 -6.89 8.42
N THR A 72 8.14 -6.11 8.20
CA THR A 72 8.28 -4.74 8.73
C THR A 72 7.62 -3.77 7.77
N TRP A 73 6.61 -3.04 8.25
CA TRP A 73 5.83 -2.11 7.43
C TRP A 73 6.20 -0.66 7.73
N ARG A 74 6.27 0.15 6.66
CA ARG A 74 6.55 1.57 6.72
C ARG A 74 5.50 2.37 5.97
N ALA A 75 5.07 3.46 6.55
CA ALA A 75 4.28 4.45 5.85
C ALA A 75 5.17 5.23 4.86
N TYR A 76 4.68 5.46 3.65
CA TYR A 76 5.35 6.28 2.64
C TYR A 76 5.14 7.76 2.97
N LEU A 77 5.96 8.28 3.86
CA LEU A 77 5.89 9.64 4.37
C LEU A 77 7.27 10.27 4.41
N SER A 78 7.38 11.52 3.91
CA SER A 78 8.56 12.35 4.14
C SER A 78 8.40 13.22 5.39
N THR A 79 9.52 13.71 5.95
CA THR A 79 9.55 14.80 6.93
C THR A 79 10.39 15.94 6.40
N GLN A 80 10.07 17.19 6.80
CA GLN A 80 10.86 18.36 6.46
C GLN A 80 11.83 18.71 7.57
N ALA A 81 13.03 19.07 7.20
CA ALA A 81 13.98 19.66 8.13
C ALA A 81 13.54 21.09 8.54
N PRO A 82 14.00 21.61 9.69
CA PRO A 82 13.60 22.94 10.16
C PRO A 82 14.07 24.08 9.25
N ALA A 83 15.16 23.87 8.52
CA ALA A 83 15.76 24.88 7.66
C ALA A 83 16.23 24.29 6.33
N LEU A 84 16.43 25.18 5.34
CA LEU A 84 17.02 24.83 4.05
C LEU A 84 18.44 24.26 4.26
N ASN A 85 18.75 23.18 3.54
CA ASN A 85 20.02 22.44 3.62
C ASN A 85 20.31 21.77 4.98
N ASP A 86 19.35 21.70 5.88
CA ASP A 86 19.46 20.87 7.08
C ASP A 86 19.30 19.39 6.72
N PRO A 87 20.23 18.50 7.09
CA PRO A 87 20.20 17.10 6.68
C PRO A 87 19.17 16.24 7.43
N ARG A 88 18.41 16.82 8.37
CA ARG A 88 17.44 16.05 9.20
C ARG A 88 16.12 15.74 8.51
N SER A 89 15.95 16.12 7.24
CA SER A 89 14.79 15.65 6.46
C SER A 89 14.86 14.14 6.22
N VAL A 90 13.71 13.51 6.16
CA VAL A 90 13.58 12.09 5.80
C VAL A 90 12.80 12.00 4.50
N ASN A 91 13.37 11.32 3.50
CA ASN A 91 12.68 11.06 2.24
C ASN A 91 11.81 9.81 2.36
N ALA A 92 10.57 9.86 1.87
CA ALA A 92 9.68 8.71 1.86
C ALA A 92 10.28 7.54 1.07
N ARG A 93 10.94 7.81 -0.06
CA ARG A 93 11.56 6.81 -0.92
C ARG A 93 12.64 5.97 -0.22
N ASP A 94 13.34 6.55 0.75
CA ASP A 94 14.46 5.90 1.44
C ASP A 94 13.99 5.01 2.60
N ARG A 95 12.69 5.05 2.94
CA ARG A 95 12.11 4.33 4.07
C ARG A 95 11.50 2.98 3.72
N ILE A 96 11.17 2.77 2.47
CA ILE A 96 10.28 1.68 2.03
C ILE A 96 11.01 0.41 1.54
N GLY A 97 12.35 0.42 1.53
CA GLY A 97 13.15 -0.70 1.01
C GLY A 97 13.31 -0.68 -0.52
N ALA A 98 13.64 -1.80 -1.10
CA ALA A 98 14.04 -1.91 -2.52
C ALA A 98 12.94 -2.44 -3.46
N GLY A 99 11.88 -3.06 -2.93
CA GLY A 99 10.84 -3.72 -3.74
C GLY A 99 11.24 -5.18 -4.14
N PRO A 100 10.53 -5.84 -5.06
CA PRO A 100 9.28 -5.39 -5.67
C PRO A 100 8.12 -5.35 -4.67
N TRP A 101 7.14 -4.48 -4.94
CA TRP A 101 5.94 -4.38 -4.11
C TRP A 101 4.71 -4.84 -4.88
N GLN A 102 3.88 -5.64 -4.20
CA GLN A 102 2.64 -6.18 -4.74
C GLN A 102 1.49 -6.00 -3.75
N ASN A 103 0.29 -5.82 -4.28
CA ASN A 103 -0.93 -5.72 -3.49
C ASN A 103 -1.43 -7.11 -3.00
N ALA A 104 -2.54 -7.13 -2.26
CA ALA A 104 -3.15 -8.34 -1.71
C ALA A 104 -3.62 -9.36 -2.76
N LYS A 105 -3.73 -8.97 -4.03
CA LYS A 105 -4.05 -9.86 -5.16
C LYS A 105 -2.80 -10.31 -5.94
N GLY A 106 -1.60 -10.03 -5.43
CA GLY A 106 -0.34 -10.38 -6.08
C GLY A 106 0.01 -9.51 -7.29
N VAL A 107 -0.74 -8.42 -7.54
CA VAL A 107 -0.42 -7.49 -8.64
C VAL A 107 0.74 -6.61 -8.22
N VAL A 108 1.83 -6.64 -8.98
CA VAL A 108 3.00 -5.79 -8.76
C VAL A 108 2.64 -4.34 -9.06
N VAL A 109 2.82 -3.46 -8.07
CA VAL A 109 2.60 -2.00 -8.21
C VAL A 109 3.87 -1.26 -8.63
N ALA A 110 5.04 -1.77 -8.22
CA ALA A 110 6.35 -1.30 -8.69
C ALA A 110 7.42 -2.37 -8.42
N ARG A 111 8.43 -2.43 -9.30
CA ARG A 111 9.52 -3.42 -9.20
C ARG A 111 10.66 -2.97 -8.29
N ASN A 112 10.87 -1.67 -8.19
CA ASN A 112 11.91 -1.04 -7.37
C ASN A 112 11.56 0.45 -7.15
N VAL A 113 12.43 1.17 -6.42
CA VAL A 113 12.23 2.60 -6.10
C VAL A 113 12.16 3.48 -7.34
N GLU A 114 12.99 3.24 -8.36
CA GLU A 114 13.00 4.01 -9.61
C GLU A 114 11.73 3.78 -10.41
N ASP A 115 11.25 2.54 -10.47
CA ASP A 115 10.00 2.18 -11.14
C ASP A 115 8.81 2.83 -10.44
N LEU A 116 8.80 2.83 -9.10
CA LEU A 116 7.76 3.45 -8.27
C LEU A 116 7.61 4.96 -8.55
N HIS A 117 8.71 5.67 -8.75
CA HIS A 117 8.73 7.12 -9.00
C HIS A 117 8.74 7.48 -10.49
N SER A 118 8.53 6.49 -11.36
CA SER A 118 8.38 6.70 -12.81
C SER A 118 6.92 6.69 -13.24
N SER A 119 6.66 7.05 -14.50
CA SER A 119 5.34 6.92 -15.10
C SER A 119 4.89 5.46 -15.30
N ARG A 120 5.79 4.49 -15.11
CA ARG A 120 5.51 3.05 -15.30
C ARG A 120 4.98 2.35 -14.05
N ASN A 121 4.98 3.01 -12.88
CA ASN A 121 4.39 2.40 -11.71
C ASN A 121 2.90 2.10 -11.93
N ASN A 122 2.43 1.04 -11.32
CA ASN A 122 1.07 0.53 -11.50
C ASN A 122 0.19 0.82 -10.26
N ILE A 123 0.34 2.02 -9.67
CA ILE A 123 -0.58 2.51 -8.63
C ILE A 123 -1.73 3.20 -9.36
N THR A 124 -2.88 2.57 -9.37
CA THR A 124 -4.14 3.03 -9.98
C THR A 124 -5.30 2.69 -9.04
N LYS A 125 -6.51 3.13 -9.35
CA LYS A 125 -7.71 2.78 -8.58
C LYS A 125 -7.90 1.26 -8.43
N GLU A 126 -7.56 0.49 -9.44
CA GLU A 126 -7.75 -0.96 -9.48
C GLU A 126 -6.67 -1.73 -8.71
N THR A 127 -5.49 -1.12 -8.54
CA THR A 127 -4.33 -1.80 -7.95
C THR A 127 -3.95 -1.27 -6.56
N ALA A 128 -4.33 -0.03 -6.23
CA ALA A 128 -4.15 0.56 -4.90
C ALA A 128 -5.22 0.03 -3.93
N LEU A 129 -5.13 -1.26 -3.62
CA LEU A 129 -6.05 -1.97 -2.74
C LEU A 129 -5.68 -1.73 -1.28
N ASP A 130 -6.68 -1.87 -0.40
CA ASP A 130 -6.44 -1.85 1.04
C ASP A 130 -5.79 -3.16 1.54
N GLU A 131 -5.49 -3.23 2.84
CA GLU A 131 -4.87 -4.41 3.48
C GLU A 131 -5.73 -5.68 3.40
N LYS A 132 -7.03 -5.54 3.08
CA LYS A 132 -7.98 -6.65 2.92
C LYS A 132 -8.17 -7.03 1.44
N GLY A 133 -7.45 -6.37 0.53
CA GLY A 133 -7.59 -6.57 -0.91
C GLY A 133 -8.84 -5.93 -1.52
N GLN A 134 -9.45 -4.95 -0.82
CA GLN A 134 -10.63 -4.23 -1.32
C GLN A 134 -10.20 -2.93 -2.01
N PRO A 135 -10.94 -2.46 -3.03
CA PRO A 135 -10.71 -1.16 -3.64
C PRO A 135 -10.92 -0.02 -2.63
N VAL A 136 -10.02 0.96 -2.65
CA VAL A 136 -10.19 2.21 -1.92
C VAL A 136 -11.03 3.18 -2.77
N ASN A 137 -11.94 3.91 -2.13
CA ASN A 137 -12.76 4.90 -2.82
C ASN A 137 -11.90 5.95 -3.52
N GLY A 138 -12.14 6.14 -4.80
CA GLY A 138 -11.49 7.15 -5.63
C GLY A 138 -12.29 8.46 -5.66
N ARG A 139 -11.86 9.39 -6.51
CA ARG A 139 -12.40 10.74 -6.64
C ARG A 139 -13.91 10.79 -6.93
N THR A 140 -14.41 9.87 -7.75
CA THR A 140 -15.82 9.82 -8.16
C THR A 140 -16.70 9.02 -7.20
N ASP A 141 -16.12 8.36 -6.21
CA ASP A 141 -16.87 7.57 -5.24
C ASP A 141 -17.36 8.45 -4.06
N LYS A 142 -18.28 7.92 -3.28
CA LYS A 142 -18.81 8.56 -2.07
C LYS A 142 -18.62 7.64 -0.86
N PRO A 143 -17.93 8.09 0.20
CA PRO A 143 -17.14 9.33 0.25
C PRO A 143 -15.92 9.28 -0.67
N ASN A 144 -15.48 10.45 -1.17
CA ASN A 144 -14.19 10.57 -1.86
C ASN A 144 -13.05 10.36 -0.85
N ARG A 145 -12.08 9.49 -1.17
CA ARG A 145 -10.93 9.14 -0.33
C ARG A 145 -9.65 8.98 -1.14
N HIS A 146 -9.56 9.69 -2.28
CA HIS A 146 -8.45 9.46 -3.21
C HIS A 146 -7.14 10.12 -2.78
N ASP A 147 -7.19 11.14 -1.90
CA ASP A 147 -5.99 11.81 -1.38
C ASP A 147 -5.33 10.94 -0.31
N ILE A 148 -4.10 10.53 -0.56
CA ILE A 148 -3.27 9.79 0.38
C ILE A 148 -2.17 10.72 0.89
N LEU A 149 -1.95 10.78 2.20
CA LEU A 149 -0.90 11.59 2.81
C LEU A 149 0.48 11.07 2.43
N THR A 150 1.39 11.98 2.03
CA THR A 150 2.75 11.62 1.62
C THR A 150 3.82 12.59 2.11
N GLY A 151 3.54 13.90 2.11
CA GLY A 151 4.52 14.92 2.43
C GLY A 151 5.73 14.93 1.48
N SER A 152 5.58 14.38 0.28
CA SER A 152 6.69 14.06 -0.62
C SER A 152 6.59 14.82 -1.93
N ARG A 153 7.75 15.10 -2.52
CA ARG A 153 7.90 15.53 -3.91
C ARG A 153 7.66 14.36 -4.86
N PRO A 154 7.46 14.61 -6.18
CA PRO A 154 7.17 13.53 -7.14
C PRO A 154 8.23 12.41 -7.18
N ASP A 155 9.49 12.74 -6.92
CA ASP A 155 10.61 11.80 -6.87
C ASP A 155 10.73 11.05 -5.53
N GLY A 156 9.81 11.30 -4.58
CA GLY A 156 9.79 10.69 -3.26
C GLY A 156 10.73 11.32 -2.24
N THR A 157 11.37 12.43 -2.60
CA THR A 157 12.21 13.21 -1.67
C THR A 157 11.36 14.16 -0.83
N ALA A 158 11.92 14.63 0.27
CA ALA A 158 11.31 15.62 1.15
C ALA A 158 11.24 17.00 0.49
N PHE A 159 10.24 17.80 0.86
CA PHE A 159 10.26 19.23 0.58
C PHE A 159 11.37 19.91 1.39
N PRO A 160 11.96 21.02 0.89
CA PRO A 160 12.97 21.76 1.63
C PRO A 160 12.35 22.36 2.91
N GLY A 161 13.19 22.54 3.95
CA GLY A 161 12.81 23.25 5.18
C GLY A 161 12.63 24.75 4.96
N ALA A 162 12.43 25.50 6.05
CA ALA A 162 12.23 26.95 5.99
C ALA A 162 13.26 27.65 5.07
N PRO A 163 12.86 28.65 4.28
CA PRO A 163 11.59 29.40 4.35
C PRO A 163 10.42 28.77 3.56
N PHE A 164 10.54 27.55 3.04
CA PHE A 164 9.47 26.88 2.31
C PHE A 164 8.36 26.43 3.27
N ALA A 165 7.13 26.36 2.74
CA ALA A 165 5.96 25.93 3.51
C ALA A 165 6.11 24.50 4.02
N ASP A 166 5.59 24.25 5.23
CA ASP A 166 5.49 22.90 5.78
C ASP A 166 4.42 22.10 5.02
N MET A 167 4.83 21.01 4.40
CA MET A 167 3.99 20.08 3.64
C MET A 167 3.78 18.73 4.36
N THR A 168 4.00 18.72 5.68
CA THR A 168 4.00 17.51 6.50
C THR A 168 3.16 17.62 7.77
N CYS A 169 2.38 18.72 7.92
CA CYS A 169 1.65 18.99 9.17
C CYS A 169 2.55 18.86 10.41
N GLY A 170 3.71 19.54 10.40
CA GLY A 170 4.68 19.51 11.50
C GLY A 170 5.28 18.12 11.69
N ASN A 171 5.71 17.51 10.59
CA ASN A 171 6.24 16.15 10.60
C ASN A 171 5.27 15.13 11.24
N TRP A 172 3.99 15.25 10.84
CA TRP A 172 2.92 14.31 11.22
C TRP A 172 2.53 14.37 12.71
N THR A 173 2.69 15.54 13.32
CA THR A 173 2.35 15.76 14.74
C THR A 173 1.22 16.79 14.96
N LYS A 174 0.78 17.48 13.88
CA LYS A 174 -0.30 18.49 13.96
C LYS A 174 -1.61 17.91 13.42
N GLY A 175 -2.71 18.17 14.14
CA GLY A 175 -4.07 17.78 13.77
C GLY A 175 -5.06 18.93 13.86
N GLY A 176 -4.59 20.17 13.88
CA GLY A 176 -5.40 21.40 13.92
C GLY A 176 -5.78 21.92 12.53
N PRO A 177 -6.54 23.04 12.48
CA PRO A 177 -7.01 23.62 11.21
C PRO A 177 -5.89 24.28 10.39
N GLU A 178 -4.76 24.59 11.03
CA GLU A 178 -3.64 25.27 10.41
C GLU A 178 -2.64 24.28 9.81
N GLY A 179 -1.84 24.76 8.85
CA GLY A 179 -0.83 23.97 8.15
C GLY A 179 -1.40 23.19 7.00
N SER A 180 -0.58 22.35 6.39
CA SER A 180 -0.97 21.48 5.30
C SER A 180 -0.05 20.27 5.19
N ALA A 181 -0.49 19.24 4.50
CA ALA A 181 0.32 18.10 4.10
C ALA A 181 0.17 17.85 2.61
N MET A 182 1.25 17.53 1.91
CA MET A 182 1.19 17.08 0.52
C MET A 182 0.49 15.74 0.44
N THR A 183 -0.40 15.59 -0.55
CA THR A 183 -1.12 14.35 -0.87
C THR A 183 -0.79 13.87 -2.28
N GLY A 184 -1.11 12.60 -2.53
CA GLY A 184 -1.14 12.04 -3.87
C GLY A 184 -2.46 11.31 -4.13
N HIS A 185 -2.80 11.13 -5.39
CA HIS A 185 -4.05 10.51 -5.83
C HIS A 185 -3.82 9.04 -6.19
N HIS A 186 -4.25 8.10 -5.34
CA HIS A 186 -4.07 6.68 -5.60
C HIS A 186 -4.78 6.20 -6.87
N ASP A 187 -5.85 6.89 -7.27
CA ASP A 187 -6.66 6.57 -8.44
C ASP A 187 -6.25 7.33 -9.72
N ARG A 188 -5.20 8.14 -9.64
CA ARG A 188 -4.76 9.04 -10.72
C ARG A 188 -5.84 10.02 -11.19
N GLY A 189 -6.91 10.19 -10.42
CA GLY A 189 -8.01 11.11 -10.71
C GLY A 189 -7.61 12.55 -10.39
N GLY A 190 -7.62 13.45 -11.36
CA GLY A 190 -7.33 14.89 -11.18
C GLY A 190 -8.45 15.78 -11.68
N LEU A 191 -8.42 17.09 -11.32
CA LEU A 191 -9.32 18.11 -11.89
C LEU A 191 -8.99 18.39 -13.36
N VAL A 192 -7.75 18.19 -13.74
CA VAL A 192 -7.21 18.35 -15.08
C VAL A 192 -6.24 17.22 -15.38
N GLU A 193 -6.03 16.92 -16.65
CA GLU A 193 -5.02 15.97 -17.07
C GLU A 193 -3.65 16.63 -17.10
N SER A 194 -2.95 16.59 -15.98
CA SER A 194 -1.60 17.08 -15.83
C SER A 194 -0.80 16.20 -14.88
N ALA A 195 0.52 16.20 -15.01
CA ALA A 195 1.41 15.34 -14.23
C ALA A 195 1.25 15.56 -12.69
N TRP A 196 0.97 16.79 -12.26
CA TRP A 196 0.73 17.09 -10.86
C TRP A 196 -0.65 16.60 -10.40
N ALA A 197 -1.70 16.86 -11.19
CA ALA A 197 -3.08 16.52 -10.80
C ALA A 197 -3.33 15.00 -10.77
N THR A 198 -2.53 14.23 -11.51
CA THR A 198 -2.61 12.76 -11.56
C THR A 198 -1.46 12.07 -10.82
N SER A 199 -0.67 12.81 -10.06
CA SER A 199 0.44 12.25 -9.30
C SER A 199 -0.06 11.36 -8.16
N TRP A 200 0.46 10.15 -8.06
CA TRP A 200 0.11 9.24 -6.99
C TRP A 200 0.64 9.68 -5.62
N ASN A 201 1.71 10.50 -5.58
CA ASN A 201 2.40 10.86 -4.34
C ASN A 201 2.60 12.36 -4.12
N SER A 202 2.32 13.23 -5.11
CA SER A 202 2.60 14.67 -5.01
C SER A 202 1.65 15.49 -5.88
N SER A 203 0.39 15.56 -5.46
CA SER A 203 -0.66 16.25 -6.23
C SER A 203 -0.96 17.65 -5.71
N HIS A 204 -1.48 17.76 -4.51
CA HIS A 204 -1.80 19.05 -3.88
C HIS A 204 -1.74 18.96 -2.35
N PRO A 205 -1.60 20.11 -1.65
CA PRO A 205 -1.67 20.16 -0.21
C PRO A 205 -3.12 20.06 0.30
N THR A 206 -3.28 19.60 1.54
CA THR A 206 -4.55 19.58 2.28
C THR A 206 -4.96 21.00 2.73
N ARG A 207 -6.24 21.18 3.08
CA ARG A 207 -6.76 22.42 3.69
C ARG A 207 -6.72 22.32 5.21
N GLY A 208 -5.51 22.32 5.79
CA GLY A 208 -5.31 22.12 7.21
C GLY A 208 -4.90 20.68 7.55
N CYS A 209 -4.55 20.49 8.83
CA CYS A 209 -4.07 19.21 9.33
C CYS A 209 -5.13 18.40 10.08
N HIS A 210 -6.32 19.00 10.34
CA HIS A 210 -7.43 18.33 11.01
C HIS A 210 -8.23 17.43 10.06
N GLN A 211 -8.94 16.46 10.61
CA GLN A 211 -9.65 15.43 9.84
C GLN A 211 -10.62 16.03 8.80
N GLU A 212 -11.34 17.08 9.15
CA GLU A 212 -12.29 17.74 8.24
C GLU A 212 -11.56 18.48 7.10
N GLY A 213 -10.41 19.10 7.39
CA GLY A 213 -9.54 19.71 6.39
C GLY A 213 -9.03 18.69 5.36
N LEU A 214 -8.69 17.47 5.78
CA LEU A 214 -8.33 16.38 4.89
C LEU A 214 -9.51 15.95 4.01
N ARG A 215 -10.70 15.79 4.61
CA ARG A 215 -11.92 15.40 3.89
C ARG A 215 -12.37 16.43 2.88
N SER A 216 -12.15 17.71 3.16
CA SER A 216 -12.56 18.81 2.27
C SER A 216 -11.81 18.85 0.94
N THR A 217 -10.68 18.15 0.83
CA THR A 217 -9.91 18.02 -0.42
C THR A 217 -10.05 16.66 -1.09
N GLY A 218 -10.68 15.69 -0.43
CA GLY A 218 -10.87 14.35 -0.97
C GLY A 218 -10.05 13.25 -0.27
N GLY A 219 -9.54 13.55 0.93
CA GLY A 219 -8.80 12.61 1.75
C GLY A 219 -9.58 12.10 2.96
N ASP A 220 -9.00 11.21 3.73
CA ASP A 220 -9.52 10.72 5.01
C ASP A 220 -8.38 10.33 5.98
N GLY A 221 -7.17 10.83 5.73
CA GLY A 221 -5.98 10.50 6.52
C GLY A 221 -5.42 9.12 6.20
N LEU A 222 -5.64 8.62 4.99
CA LEU A 222 -5.12 7.33 4.54
C LEU A 222 -3.63 7.42 4.19
N LEU A 223 -2.94 6.28 4.28
CA LEU A 223 -1.51 6.13 4.04
C LEU A 223 -1.23 5.05 3.00
N TYR A 224 -0.14 5.21 2.23
CA TYR A 224 0.47 4.09 1.54
C TYR A 224 1.40 3.36 2.50
N CYS A 225 1.28 2.05 2.59
CA CYS A 225 2.11 1.19 3.42
C CYS A 225 2.93 0.23 2.55
N PHE A 226 4.24 0.19 2.81
CA PHE A 226 5.19 -0.65 2.09
C PHE A 226 5.93 -1.57 3.05
N ALA A 227 6.08 -2.83 2.70
CA ALA A 227 6.93 -3.75 3.44
C ALA A 227 8.39 -3.51 3.06
N GLN A 228 9.23 -3.28 4.07
CA GLN A 228 10.68 -3.32 3.90
C GLN A 228 11.12 -4.76 3.58
N LYS A 229 11.99 -4.90 2.60
CA LYS A 229 12.68 -6.14 2.26
C LYS A 229 14.16 -5.97 2.51
#